data_00275a54475b04e6143ca288088d634d
#
_entry.id   00275a54475b04e6143ca288088d634d
#
_cell.length_a   1.000
_cell.length_b   1.000
_cell.length_c   1.000
_cell.angle_alpha   90.00
_cell.angle_beta   90.00
_cell.angle_gamma   90.00
#
_symmetry.space_group_name_H-M   'P 1'
#
loop_
_entity.id
_entity.type
_entity.pdbx_description
1 polymer ?
#
loop_
_entity_poly.entity_id
_entity_poly.type
_entity_poly.pdbx_seq_one_letter_code
_entity_poly.pdbx_strand_id
1 'polypeptide(L)'
;MWKTAGPRWLAVNVPYRRKLPSQRSAERVHARNETAMTHAHAARPSGISVSGRLQDDAIERPLMNGLKAVNKTNGRAMEVVTHFVNDSVEFYKWSLTIADKRVQDWPMMGSPFPTLAISCLYLLFLWAGPRFMQDRQPYTLRKTLIVYNFSMVVLNFYIAKELLLGSRAAKYSYLCQPVNYSNDVNEVRIASALWWYYISKGVEFLDTVFFILRKKFNQVSFLHVYHHCTMFILWWIGIKWVPGGQAFFGATINSSIHVLMYGYYGLAALGPHMQKYLWWKKYLTIIQMIQFHVTIGHAGHSLYTGCPFPNWMQWALIGYAVTFIILFANFYYHAYRGKPAHKGSKPVANGTSAVANGHSKAEEVEVNGKKQKKARTKRE
;
A
#
# COMPACT_ATOMS: atom_id res chain seq x y z
N MET A 1 10.73 18.85 -15.57
CA MET A 1 11.52 19.14 -14.37
C MET A 1 10.64 18.97 -13.14
N TRP A 2 10.73 17.81 -12.49
CA TRP A 2 10.13 17.52 -11.19
C TRP A 2 11.26 17.15 -10.24
N LYS A 3 11.89 18.14 -9.64
CA LYS A 3 12.61 18.00 -8.38
C LYS A 3 11.67 18.53 -7.31
N THR A 4 10.89 17.67 -6.70
CA THR A 4 10.24 17.94 -5.43
C THR A 4 10.41 16.71 -4.57
N ALA A 5 10.91 16.93 -3.38
CA ALA A 5 11.15 15.97 -2.34
C ALA A 5 9.95 15.03 -2.19
N GLY A 6 10.12 13.77 -2.55
CA GLY A 6 9.27 12.70 -2.09
C GLY A 6 9.39 12.62 -0.56
N PRO A 7 8.37 12.13 0.13
CA PRO A 7 8.41 12.04 1.57
C PRO A 7 9.64 11.22 2.00
N ARG A 8 10.48 11.81 2.87
CA ARG A 8 11.78 11.27 3.34
C ARG A 8 11.73 9.87 3.96
N TRP A 9 10.56 9.36 4.24
CA TRP A 9 10.39 8.05 4.85
C TRP A 9 10.43 6.87 3.86
N LEU A 10 10.37 7.11 2.52
CA LEU A 10 10.72 6.11 1.50
C LEU A 10 12.18 6.17 1.06
N ALA A 11 12.94 7.16 1.54
CA ALA A 11 14.38 7.14 1.43
C ALA A 11 14.93 6.21 2.52
N VAL A 12 14.83 4.91 2.30
CA VAL A 12 15.73 3.96 2.96
C VAL A 12 17.11 4.35 2.45
N ASN A 13 17.83 5.13 3.26
CA ASN A 13 19.26 5.33 3.10
C ASN A 13 19.90 3.94 3.15
N VAL A 14 20.11 3.36 1.99
CA VAL A 14 21.03 2.23 1.87
C VAL A 14 22.41 2.85 2.06
N PRO A 15 23.09 2.59 3.18
CA PRO A 15 24.45 3.08 3.35
C PRO A 15 25.28 2.38 2.28
N TYR A 16 25.81 3.22 1.40
CA TYR A 16 26.80 2.86 0.39
C TYR A 16 27.93 2.10 1.08
N ARG A 17 28.12 0.84 0.68
CA ARG A 17 29.28 -0.02 0.84
C ARG A 17 30.23 0.34 2.00
N ARG A 18 30.00 -0.13 3.21
CA ARG A 18 31.11 -0.42 4.11
C ARG A 18 31.81 -1.67 3.58
N LYS A 19 33.08 -1.53 3.20
CA LYS A 19 33.96 -2.65 2.95
C LYS A 19 33.89 -3.56 4.17
N LEU A 20 33.55 -4.81 3.97
CA LEU A 20 33.69 -5.86 4.97
C LEU A 20 35.15 -5.84 5.46
N PRO A 21 35.38 -5.85 6.77
CA PRO A 21 36.74 -6.05 7.29
C PRO A 21 37.28 -7.39 6.77
N SER A 22 38.51 -7.36 6.29
CA SER A 22 39.19 -8.58 5.78
C SER A 22 39.16 -9.67 6.83
N GLN A 23 39.03 -10.94 6.41
CA GLN A 23 39.00 -12.14 7.26
C GLN A 23 40.12 -12.17 8.35
N ARG A 24 41.24 -11.48 8.14
CA ARG A 24 42.33 -11.36 9.12
C ARG A 24 41.96 -10.62 10.42
N SER A 25 40.88 -9.84 10.44
CA SER A 25 40.45 -9.14 11.68
C SER A 25 39.57 -10.00 12.57
N ALA A 26 38.84 -10.96 11.98
CA ALA A 26 38.01 -11.91 12.75
C ALA A 26 38.86 -12.96 13.49
N GLU A 27 39.94 -13.43 12.85
CA GLU A 27 40.86 -14.40 13.46
C GLU A 27 41.63 -13.81 14.67
N ARG A 28 41.95 -12.51 14.67
CA ARG A 28 42.66 -11.88 15.83
C ARG A 28 41.76 -11.69 17.05
N VAL A 29 40.47 -11.60 16.89
CA VAL A 29 39.54 -11.51 18.03
C VAL A 29 39.33 -12.88 18.67
N HIS A 30 39.28 -13.94 17.85
CA HIS A 30 39.18 -15.33 18.37
C HIS A 30 40.44 -15.76 19.11
N ALA A 31 41.62 -15.46 18.58
CA ALA A 31 42.93 -15.80 19.22
C ALA A 31 43.15 -15.04 20.54
N ARG A 32 42.57 -13.83 20.71
CA ARG A 32 42.70 -13.09 21.99
C ARG A 32 41.83 -13.66 23.10
N ASN A 33 40.69 -14.28 22.76
CA ASN A 33 39.80 -14.89 23.75
C ASN A 33 40.30 -16.27 24.20
N GLU A 34 40.99 -17.04 23.34
CA GLU A 34 41.58 -18.32 23.73
C GLU A 34 42.81 -18.15 24.62
N THR A 35 43.64 -17.11 24.40
CA THR A 35 44.82 -16.85 25.25
C THR A 35 44.44 -16.36 26.65
N ALA A 36 43.25 -15.77 26.82
CA ALA A 36 42.77 -15.36 28.14
C ALA A 36 42.23 -16.53 28.99
N MET A 37 41.82 -17.63 28.37
CA MET A 37 41.33 -18.82 29.09
C MET A 37 42.44 -19.81 29.50
N THR A 38 43.60 -19.80 28.83
CA THR A 38 44.68 -20.75 29.12
C THR A 38 45.63 -20.29 30.22
N HIS A 39 45.62 -19.02 30.64
CA HIS A 39 46.47 -18.52 31.72
C HIS A 39 45.85 -18.54 33.13
N ALA A 40 44.63 -19.04 33.29
CA ALA A 40 43.95 -19.12 34.60
C ALA A 40 44.17 -20.42 35.38
N HIS A 41 45.02 -21.35 34.88
CA HIS A 41 45.21 -22.69 35.51
C HIS A 41 46.60 -23.02 36.04
N ALA A 42 47.48 -22.05 36.21
CA ALA A 42 48.81 -22.36 36.75
C ALA A 42 49.28 -21.27 37.73
N ALA A 43 48.71 -21.25 38.95
CA ALA A 43 49.42 -20.75 40.15
C ALA A 43 48.59 -21.11 41.40
N ARG A 44 48.97 -22.23 42.05
CA ARG A 44 48.67 -22.42 43.47
C ARG A 44 49.87 -21.86 44.26
N PRO A 45 49.63 -20.95 45.18
CA PRO A 45 50.42 -20.88 46.40
C PRO A 45 49.58 -21.32 47.58
N SER A 46 50.25 -22.17 48.37
CA SER A 46 49.80 -22.64 49.65
C SER A 46 49.60 -21.54 50.68
N GLY A 47 48.42 -21.57 51.38
CA GLY A 47 48.32 -21.07 52.74
C GLY A 47 48.14 -19.58 52.92
N ILE A 48 46.82 -19.15 53.05
CA ILE A 48 46.37 -18.24 54.11
C ILE A 48 44.84 -18.46 54.18
N SER A 49 44.40 -18.81 55.38
CA SER A 49 43.03 -19.04 55.78
C SER A 49 42.30 -17.72 56.03
N VAL A 50 40.96 -17.70 55.72
CA VAL A 50 39.94 -16.84 56.32
C VAL A 50 39.97 -15.38 55.86
N SER A 51 39.34 -15.09 54.77
CA SER A 51 38.56 -13.83 54.52
C SER A 51 37.86 -13.77 53.12
N GLY A 52 38.05 -14.73 52.18
CA GLY A 52 37.51 -14.64 50.81
C GLY A 52 36.01 -14.94 50.66
N ARG A 53 35.38 -15.60 51.61
CA ARG A 53 33.98 -16.03 51.48
C ARG A 53 32.90 -14.94 51.66
N LEU A 54 33.28 -13.82 52.32
CA LEU A 54 32.32 -12.69 52.52
C LEU A 54 32.27 -11.69 51.38
N GLN A 55 33.25 -11.73 50.46
CA GLN A 55 33.31 -10.77 49.36
C GLN A 55 32.63 -11.29 48.09
N ASP A 56 32.64 -12.61 47.87
CA ASP A 56 31.95 -13.26 46.76
C ASP A 56 30.43 -13.24 46.98
N ASP A 57 29.97 -13.45 48.22
CA ASP A 57 28.54 -13.35 48.60
C ASP A 57 27.95 -11.94 48.40
N ALA A 58 28.76 -10.89 48.45
CA ALA A 58 28.29 -9.51 48.30
C ALA A 58 28.05 -9.10 46.84
N ILE A 59 28.68 -9.77 45.88
CA ILE A 59 28.54 -9.53 44.44
C ILE A 59 27.52 -10.50 43.81
N GLU A 60 27.53 -11.78 44.22
CA GLU A 60 26.65 -12.80 43.67
C GLU A 60 25.15 -12.56 44.02
N ARG A 61 24.85 -12.12 45.25
CA ARG A 61 23.45 -11.88 45.70
C ARG A 61 22.74 -10.80 44.90
N PRO A 62 23.31 -9.62 44.60
CA PRO A 62 22.66 -8.60 43.74
C PRO A 62 22.47 -9.10 42.31
N LEU A 63 23.45 -9.84 41.74
CA LEU A 63 23.38 -10.39 40.38
C LEU A 63 22.30 -11.45 40.28
N MET A 64 22.21 -12.37 41.24
CA MET A 64 21.15 -13.39 41.30
C MET A 64 19.78 -12.80 41.53
N ASN A 65 19.66 -11.75 42.32
CA ASN A 65 18.41 -11.03 42.52
C ASN A 65 18.01 -10.26 41.25
N GLY A 66 18.94 -9.67 40.55
CA GLY A 66 18.71 -9.04 39.23
C GLY A 66 18.24 -10.06 38.20
N LEU A 67 18.88 -11.22 38.09
CA LEU A 67 18.44 -12.30 37.19
C LEU A 67 17.05 -12.86 37.52
N LYS A 68 16.74 -13.02 38.83
CA LYS A 68 15.38 -13.41 39.26
C LYS A 68 14.35 -12.36 38.95
N ALA A 69 14.66 -11.08 39.07
CA ALA A 69 13.76 -9.98 38.72
C ALA A 69 13.51 -9.91 37.19
N VAL A 70 14.55 -10.09 36.37
CA VAL A 70 14.44 -10.15 34.90
C VAL A 70 13.61 -11.37 34.45
N ASN A 71 13.84 -12.54 35.06
CA ASN A 71 13.06 -13.75 34.75
C ASN A 71 11.57 -13.59 35.16
N LYS A 72 11.30 -12.92 36.29
CA LYS A 72 9.93 -12.64 36.73
C LYS A 72 9.21 -11.63 35.82
N THR A 73 9.92 -10.59 35.35
CA THR A 73 9.36 -9.65 34.36
C THR A 73 9.13 -10.29 33.01
N ASN A 74 10.06 -11.13 32.52
CA ASN A 74 9.88 -11.89 31.31
C ASN A 74 8.74 -12.90 31.41
N GLY A 75 8.58 -13.56 32.55
CA GLY A 75 7.45 -14.47 32.81
C GLY A 75 6.11 -13.73 32.74
N ARG A 76 5.97 -12.55 33.39
CA ARG A 76 4.76 -11.73 33.30
C ARG A 76 4.49 -11.23 31.89
N ALA A 77 5.52 -10.78 31.16
CA ALA A 77 5.37 -10.34 29.79
C ALA A 77 4.88 -11.49 28.88
N MET A 78 5.45 -12.70 29.07
CA MET A 78 5.02 -13.89 28.33
C MET A 78 3.58 -14.29 28.65
N GLU A 79 3.16 -14.21 29.91
CA GLU A 79 1.79 -14.46 30.36
C GLU A 79 0.80 -13.50 29.70
N VAL A 80 1.10 -12.18 29.72
CA VAL A 80 0.29 -11.16 29.05
C VAL A 80 0.17 -11.41 27.55
N VAL A 81 1.28 -11.74 26.89
CA VAL A 81 1.28 -12.07 25.44
C VAL A 81 0.44 -13.33 25.19
N THR A 82 0.57 -14.37 26.03
CA THR A 82 -0.20 -15.61 25.87
C THR A 82 -1.70 -15.36 26.06
N HIS A 83 -2.09 -14.59 27.08
CA HIS A 83 -3.49 -14.19 27.27
C HIS A 83 -4.01 -13.41 26.05
N PHE A 84 -3.29 -12.40 25.61
CA PHE A 84 -3.68 -11.59 24.44
C PHE A 84 -3.86 -12.46 23.19
N VAL A 85 -2.94 -13.43 22.95
CA VAL A 85 -3.06 -14.34 21.81
C VAL A 85 -4.28 -15.25 21.94
N ASN A 86 -4.50 -15.82 23.12
CA ASN A 86 -5.66 -16.68 23.37
C ASN A 86 -6.98 -15.92 23.21
N ASP A 87 -7.09 -14.74 23.81
CA ASP A 87 -8.27 -13.87 23.71
C ASP A 87 -8.54 -13.48 22.25
N SER A 88 -7.47 -13.19 21.49
CA SER A 88 -7.56 -12.88 20.04
C SER A 88 -8.05 -14.07 19.23
N VAL A 89 -7.59 -15.28 19.54
CA VAL A 89 -8.03 -16.52 18.89
C VAL A 89 -9.49 -16.83 19.22
N GLU A 90 -9.87 -16.66 20.48
CA GLU A 90 -11.27 -16.90 20.92
C GLU A 90 -12.20 -15.85 20.30
N PHE A 91 -11.82 -14.58 20.28
CA PHE A 91 -12.55 -13.52 19.59
C PHE A 91 -12.72 -13.84 18.10
N TYR A 92 -11.65 -14.27 17.44
CA TYR A 92 -11.73 -14.67 16.03
C TYR A 92 -12.67 -15.86 15.81
N LYS A 93 -12.58 -16.92 16.62
CA LYS A 93 -13.51 -18.07 16.57
C LYS A 93 -14.96 -17.62 16.76
N TRP A 94 -15.21 -16.79 17.77
CA TRP A 94 -16.53 -16.21 17.99
C TRP A 94 -17.00 -15.39 16.79
N SER A 95 -16.14 -14.53 16.24
CA SER A 95 -16.51 -13.71 15.08
C SER A 95 -16.91 -14.54 13.85
N LEU A 96 -16.32 -15.73 13.67
CA LEU A 96 -16.71 -16.66 12.61
C LEU A 96 -18.12 -17.22 12.80
N THR A 97 -18.64 -17.32 14.03
CA THR A 97 -20.00 -17.80 14.27
C THR A 97 -21.06 -16.82 13.76
N ILE A 98 -20.74 -15.53 13.71
CA ILE A 98 -21.61 -14.45 13.21
C ILE A 98 -21.29 -14.05 11.77
N ALA A 99 -20.32 -14.71 11.11
CA ALA A 99 -19.98 -14.46 9.73
C ALA A 99 -21.10 -14.91 8.78
N ASP A 100 -21.21 -14.25 7.63
CA ASP A 100 -22.20 -14.61 6.62
C ASP A 100 -21.85 -15.97 5.98
N LYS A 101 -22.75 -16.93 6.14
CA LYS A 101 -22.57 -18.29 5.62
C LYS A 101 -22.63 -18.36 4.10
N ARG A 102 -23.32 -17.42 3.44
CA ARG A 102 -23.49 -17.41 1.97
C ARG A 102 -22.15 -17.25 1.24
N VAL A 103 -21.21 -16.52 1.84
CA VAL A 103 -19.91 -16.22 1.24
C VAL A 103 -18.79 -17.18 1.68
N GLN A 104 -19.06 -18.08 2.60
CA GLN A 104 -18.03 -18.91 3.24
C GLN A 104 -17.22 -19.74 2.24
N ASP A 105 -17.90 -20.30 1.25
CA ASP A 105 -17.29 -21.19 0.24
C ASP A 105 -16.83 -20.45 -1.01
N TRP A 106 -16.97 -19.11 -1.03
CA TRP A 106 -16.49 -18.33 -2.16
C TRP A 106 -14.96 -18.21 -2.16
N PRO A 107 -14.34 -18.12 -3.35
CA PRO A 107 -12.88 -18.00 -3.44
C PRO A 107 -12.33 -16.93 -2.53
N MET A 108 -11.27 -17.27 -1.78
CA MET A 108 -10.55 -16.42 -0.81
C MET A 108 -11.35 -16.07 0.46
N MET A 109 -12.63 -16.48 0.60
CA MET A 109 -13.45 -16.12 1.77
C MET A 109 -13.41 -17.15 2.90
N GLY A 110 -12.89 -18.36 2.68
CA GLY A 110 -12.77 -19.41 3.69
C GLY A 110 -11.87 -19.02 4.87
N SER A 111 -10.77 -18.29 4.60
CA SER A 111 -9.84 -17.80 5.62
C SER A 111 -9.18 -16.49 5.20
N PRO A 112 -8.61 -15.70 6.14
CA PRO A 112 -7.90 -14.46 5.81
C PRO A 112 -6.52 -14.69 5.17
N PHE A 113 -5.95 -15.91 5.28
CA PHE A 113 -4.58 -16.20 4.85
C PHE A 113 -4.30 -15.89 3.38
N PRO A 114 -5.13 -16.22 2.40
CA PRO A 114 -4.87 -15.87 1.01
C PRO A 114 -4.78 -14.34 0.79
N THR A 115 -5.70 -13.57 1.40
CA THR A 115 -5.70 -12.11 1.33
C THR A 115 -4.44 -11.52 1.96
N LEU A 116 -4.05 -12.00 3.14
CA LEU A 116 -2.84 -11.58 3.83
C LEU A 116 -1.57 -11.96 3.05
N ALA A 117 -1.51 -13.18 2.51
CA ALA A 117 -0.38 -13.64 1.72
C ALA A 117 -0.18 -12.77 0.45
N ILE A 118 -1.26 -12.48 -0.28
CA ILE A 118 -1.22 -11.60 -1.46
C ILE A 118 -0.80 -10.18 -1.06
N SER A 119 -1.30 -9.66 0.08
CA SER A 119 -0.89 -8.34 0.59
C SER A 119 0.59 -8.31 0.99
N CYS A 120 1.10 -9.37 1.62
CA CYS A 120 2.52 -9.50 1.95
C CYS A 120 3.39 -9.59 0.68
N LEU A 121 2.97 -10.34 -0.33
CA LEU A 121 3.63 -10.41 -1.63
C LEU A 121 3.64 -9.05 -2.34
N TYR A 122 2.55 -8.29 -2.26
CA TYR A 122 2.48 -6.93 -2.76
C TYR A 122 3.50 -6.01 -2.07
N LEU A 123 3.60 -6.05 -0.74
CA LEU A 123 4.58 -5.25 0.01
C LEU A 123 6.02 -5.70 -0.27
N LEU A 124 6.24 -7.01 -0.41
CA LEU A 124 7.54 -7.56 -0.81
C LEU A 124 7.92 -7.09 -2.22
N PHE A 125 6.97 -7.06 -3.15
CA PHE A 125 7.21 -6.56 -4.51
C PHE A 125 7.52 -5.06 -4.52
N LEU A 126 6.88 -4.26 -3.67
CA LEU A 126 7.20 -2.84 -3.49
C LEU A 126 8.65 -2.63 -3.01
N TRP A 127 9.14 -3.52 -2.17
CA TRP A 127 10.52 -3.48 -1.68
C TRP A 127 11.53 -4.04 -2.70
N ALA A 128 11.27 -5.18 -3.30
CA ALA A 128 12.18 -5.89 -4.19
C ALA A 128 12.14 -5.34 -5.63
N GLY A 129 10.97 -4.95 -6.13
CA GLY A 129 10.75 -4.57 -7.53
C GLY A 129 11.59 -3.39 -8.01
N PRO A 130 11.71 -2.28 -7.27
CA PRO A 130 12.60 -1.17 -7.64
C PRO A 130 14.07 -1.59 -7.71
N ARG A 131 14.51 -2.48 -6.81
CA ARG A 131 15.89 -3.04 -6.81
C ARG A 131 16.11 -3.91 -8.04
N PHE A 132 15.18 -4.80 -8.34
CA PHE A 132 15.22 -5.63 -9.54
C PHE A 132 15.28 -4.80 -10.84
N MET A 133 14.61 -3.66 -10.86
CA MET A 133 14.58 -2.76 -12.03
C MET A 133 15.77 -1.80 -12.08
N GLN A 134 16.66 -1.75 -11.08
CA GLN A 134 17.70 -0.73 -10.97
C GLN A 134 18.56 -0.65 -12.24
N ASP A 135 19.09 -1.79 -12.71
CA ASP A 135 20.00 -1.88 -13.85
C ASP A 135 19.31 -2.31 -15.16
N ARG A 136 17.97 -2.42 -15.16
CA ARG A 136 17.18 -2.83 -16.31
C ARG A 136 16.57 -1.63 -17.02
N GLN A 137 16.36 -1.75 -18.32
CA GLN A 137 15.62 -0.75 -19.08
C GLN A 137 14.12 -0.77 -18.73
N PRO A 138 13.41 0.37 -18.76
CA PRO A 138 11.96 0.40 -18.56
C PRO A 138 11.23 -0.46 -19.59
N TYR A 139 10.30 -1.32 -19.13
CA TYR A 139 9.48 -2.11 -20.05
C TYR A 139 8.44 -1.24 -20.77
N THR A 140 8.26 -1.49 -22.08
CA THR A 140 7.20 -0.87 -22.89
C THR A 140 5.93 -1.70 -22.81
N LEU A 141 5.05 -1.39 -21.84
CA LEU A 141 3.83 -2.18 -21.57
C LEU A 141 2.57 -1.57 -22.19
N ARG A 142 2.69 -0.84 -23.32
CA ARG A 142 1.57 -0.09 -23.89
C ARG A 142 0.35 -0.96 -24.18
N LYS A 143 0.52 -2.07 -24.87
CA LYS A 143 -0.58 -2.99 -25.21
C LYS A 143 -1.20 -3.60 -23.95
N THR A 144 -0.36 -4.07 -23.02
CA THR A 144 -0.80 -4.63 -21.73
C THR A 144 -1.63 -3.62 -20.93
N LEU A 145 -1.18 -2.35 -20.85
CA LEU A 145 -1.91 -1.29 -20.16
C LEU A 145 -3.25 -0.97 -20.82
N ILE A 146 -3.34 -0.99 -22.15
CA ILE A 146 -4.61 -0.80 -22.86
C ILE A 146 -5.58 -1.91 -22.46
N VAL A 147 -5.18 -3.18 -22.62
CA VAL A 147 -6.01 -4.33 -22.26
C VAL A 147 -6.41 -4.29 -20.80
N TYR A 148 -5.46 -4.12 -19.89
CA TYR A 148 -5.71 -4.05 -18.45
C TYR A 148 -6.71 -2.95 -18.07
N ASN A 149 -6.48 -1.71 -18.51
CA ASN A 149 -7.36 -0.61 -18.12
C ASN A 149 -8.78 -0.78 -18.67
N PHE A 150 -8.95 -1.24 -19.90
CA PHE A 150 -10.29 -1.52 -20.44
C PHE A 150 -10.94 -2.73 -19.79
N SER A 151 -10.20 -3.76 -19.39
CA SER A 151 -10.73 -4.86 -18.58
C SER A 151 -11.20 -4.36 -17.21
N MET A 152 -10.47 -3.45 -16.59
CA MET A 152 -10.90 -2.82 -15.33
C MET A 152 -12.13 -1.92 -15.50
N VAL A 153 -12.29 -1.25 -16.65
CA VAL A 153 -13.54 -0.54 -16.98
C VAL A 153 -14.73 -1.49 -17.03
N VAL A 154 -14.58 -2.61 -17.75
CA VAL A 154 -15.65 -3.62 -17.87
C VAL A 154 -16.00 -4.22 -16.51
N LEU A 155 -14.98 -4.60 -15.71
CA LEU A 155 -15.18 -5.17 -14.38
C LEU A 155 -15.90 -4.20 -13.44
N ASN A 156 -15.43 -2.95 -13.35
CA ASN A 156 -16.06 -1.95 -12.48
C ASN A 156 -17.46 -1.56 -12.97
N PHE A 157 -17.70 -1.51 -14.27
CA PHE A 157 -19.03 -1.31 -14.83
C PHE A 157 -19.98 -2.47 -14.47
N TYR A 158 -19.52 -3.72 -14.61
CA TYR A 158 -20.27 -4.88 -14.18
C TYR A 158 -20.65 -4.79 -12.70
N ILE A 159 -19.69 -4.49 -11.82
CA ILE A 159 -19.93 -4.37 -10.38
C ILE A 159 -20.97 -3.27 -10.09
N ALA A 160 -20.80 -2.07 -10.62
CA ALA A 160 -21.72 -0.95 -10.43
C ALA A 160 -23.11 -1.27 -10.93
N LYS A 161 -23.23 -1.88 -12.12
CA LYS A 161 -24.50 -2.32 -12.71
C LYS A 161 -25.20 -3.37 -11.83
N GLU A 162 -24.47 -4.41 -11.38
CA GLU A 162 -25.05 -5.48 -10.56
C GLU A 162 -25.53 -4.96 -9.20
N LEU A 163 -24.76 -4.08 -8.56
CA LEU A 163 -25.15 -3.44 -7.31
C LEU A 163 -26.39 -2.55 -7.50
N LEU A 164 -26.44 -1.76 -8.57
CA LEU A 164 -27.56 -0.87 -8.86
C LEU A 164 -28.84 -1.65 -9.19
N LEU A 165 -28.75 -2.64 -10.06
CA LEU A 165 -29.92 -3.44 -10.46
C LEU A 165 -30.37 -4.37 -9.34
N GLY A 166 -29.44 -5.01 -8.62
CA GLY A 166 -29.74 -5.88 -7.48
C GLY A 166 -30.43 -5.10 -6.34
N SER A 167 -29.89 -3.93 -5.98
CA SER A 167 -30.50 -3.08 -4.94
C SER A 167 -31.89 -2.58 -5.31
N ARG A 168 -32.14 -2.24 -6.58
CA ARG A 168 -33.48 -1.87 -7.07
C ARG A 168 -34.44 -3.04 -7.04
N ALA A 169 -34.01 -4.22 -7.47
CA ALA A 169 -34.84 -5.43 -7.45
C ALA A 169 -35.17 -5.87 -6.02
N ALA A 170 -34.20 -5.77 -5.09
CA ALA A 170 -34.40 -6.03 -3.66
C ALA A 170 -35.13 -4.89 -2.93
N LYS A 171 -35.50 -3.80 -3.63
CA LYS A 171 -36.18 -2.61 -3.07
C LYS A 171 -35.39 -1.97 -1.91
N TYR A 172 -34.07 -1.87 -2.06
CA TYR A 172 -33.20 -1.26 -1.05
C TYR A 172 -33.51 0.22 -0.83
N SER A 173 -33.48 0.61 0.43
CA SER A 173 -33.43 2.02 0.80
C SER A 173 -32.02 2.57 0.57
N TYR A 174 -31.94 3.71 -0.11
CA TYR A 174 -30.65 4.39 -0.33
C TYR A 174 -30.19 5.23 0.87
N LEU A 175 -31.02 5.39 1.91
CA LEU A 175 -30.67 6.14 3.12
C LEU A 175 -30.33 5.23 4.30
N CYS A 176 -31.14 4.19 4.51
CA CYS A 176 -30.93 3.21 5.58
C CYS A 176 -31.26 1.84 5.05
N GLN A 177 -30.28 0.97 4.96
CA GLN A 177 -30.45 -0.40 4.49
C GLN A 177 -29.76 -1.38 5.44
N PRO A 178 -30.50 -2.14 6.23
CA PRO A 178 -29.94 -3.23 7.03
C PRO A 178 -29.40 -4.35 6.13
N VAL A 179 -28.49 -5.16 6.68
CA VAL A 179 -28.04 -6.37 5.98
C VAL A 179 -29.13 -7.42 6.03
N ASN A 180 -29.48 -7.95 4.88
CA ASN A 180 -30.34 -9.11 4.79
C ASN A 180 -29.50 -10.36 4.47
N TYR A 181 -29.44 -11.31 5.40
CA TYR A 181 -28.66 -12.53 5.29
C TYR A 181 -29.43 -13.71 4.67
N SER A 182 -30.61 -13.45 4.11
CA SER A 182 -31.40 -14.48 3.42
C SER A 182 -30.74 -14.93 2.11
N ASN A 183 -31.14 -16.11 1.63
CA ASN A 183 -30.73 -16.63 0.34
C ASN A 183 -31.62 -16.13 -0.83
N ASP A 184 -32.25 -14.96 -0.67
CA ASP A 184 -32.96 -14.32 -1.77
C ASP A 184 -32.01 -14.06 -2.94
N VAL A 185 -32.49 -14.28 -4.16
CA VAL A 185 -31.68 -14.18 -5.39
C VAL A 185 -31.04 -12.80 -5.54
N ASN A 186 -31.73 -11.73 -5.17
CA ASN A 186 -31.20 -10.37 -5.28
C ASN A 186 -30.18 -10.08 -4.18
N GLU A 187 -30.37 -10.61 -2.97
CA GLU A 187 -29.42 -10.49 -1.88
C GLU A 187 -28.10 -11.22 -2.18
N VAL A 188 -28.18 -12.44 -2.73
CA VAL A 188 -27.01 -13.19 -3.20
C VAL A 188 -26.34 -12.48 -4.36
N ARG A 189 -27.10 -11.87 -5.27
CA ARG A 189 -26.58 -11.06 -6.37
C ARG A 189 -25.78 -9.85 -5.88
N ILE A 190 -26.31 -9.13 -4.88
CA ILE A 190 -25.62 -7.98 -4.26
C ILE A 190 -24.33 -8.46 -3.55
N ALA A 191 -24.42 -9.52 -2.75
CA ALA A 191 -23.27 -10.11 -2.09
C ALA A 191 -22.18 -10.53 -3.10
N SER A 192 -22.58 -11.16 -4.22
CA SER A 192 -21.67 -11.54 -5.31
C SER A 192 -21.00 -10.33 -5.97
N ALA A 193 -21.74 -9.26 -6.21
CA ALA A 193 -21.19 -8.03 -6.79
C ALA A 193 -20.19 -7.36 -5.83
N LEU A 194 -20.46 -7.38 -4.53
CA LEU A 194 -19.52 -6.91 -3.51
C LEU A 194 -18.28 -7.79 -3.42
N TRP A 195 -18.42 -9.12 -3.58
CA TRP A 195 -17.26 -10.01 -3.66
C TRP A 195 -16.41 -9.72 -4.92
N TRP A 196 -17.01 -9.48 -6.09
CA TRP A 196 -16.28 -9.02 -7.27
C TRP A 196 -15.58 -7.68 -7.04
N TYR A 197 -16.20 -6.79 -6.26
CA TYR A 197 -15.56 -5.55 -5.84
C TYR A 197 -14.31 -5.80 -4.98
N TYR A 198 -14.37 -6.72 -4.03
CA TYR A 198 -13.19 -7.15 -3.28
C TYR A 198 -12.11 -7.74 -4.19
N ILE A 199 -12.47 -8.65 -5.11
CA ILE A 199 -11.52 -9.22 -6.07
C ILE A 199 -10.87 -8.14 -6.93
N SER A 200 -11.64 -7.12 -7.37
CA SER A 200 -11.09 -6.01 -8.15
C SER A 200 -9.96 -5.29 -7.41
N LYS A 201 -10.04 -5.16 -6.08
CA LYS A 201 -8.99 -4.51 -5.27
C LYS A 201 -7.68 -5.29 -5.26
N GLY A 202 -7.75 -6.62 -5.31
CA GLY A 202 -6.58 -7.48 -5.53
C GLY A 202 -5.98 -7.32 -6.93
N VAL A 203 -6.83 -7.24 -7.96
CA VAL A 203 -6.38 -7.02 -9.36
C VAL A 203 -5.72 -5.63 -9.51
N GLU A 204 -6.19 -4.63 -8.78
CA GLU A 204 -5.62 -3.27 -8.76
C GLU A 204 -4.16 -3.22 -8.26
N PHE A 205 -3.64 -4.26 -7.60
CA PHE A 205 -2.21 -4.36 -7.28
C PHE A 205 -1.31 -4.36 -8.52
N LEU A 206 -1.84 -4.77 -9.67
CA LEU A 206 -1.12 -4.74 -10.94
C LEU A 206 -0.77 -3.30 -11.39
N ASP A 207 -1.51 -2.27 -10.96
CA ASP A 207 -1.15 -0.87 -11.21
C ASP A 207 0.26 -0.58 -10.69
N THR A 208 0.55 -1.03 -9.47
CA THR A 208 1.88 -0.86 -8.86
C THR A 208 2.94 -1.65 -9.61
N VAL A 209 2.62 -2.87 -10.02
CA VAL A 209 3.53 -3.70 -10.84
C VAL A 209 3.89 -2.97 -12.13
N PHE A 210 2.91 -2.41 -12.82
CA PHE A 210 3.15 -1.66 -14.06
C PHE A 210 3.93 -0.38 -13.82
N PHE A 211 3.70 0.34 -12.72
CA PHE A 211 4.51 1.52 -12.38
C PHE A 211 5.97 1.16 -12.14
N ILE A 212 6.25 0.10 -11.41
CA ILE A 212 7.61 -0.35 -11.12
C ILE A 212 8.32 -0.84 -12.38
N LEU A 213 7.68 -1.72 -13.17
CA LEU A 213 8.27 -2.24 -14.41
C LEU A 213 8.55 -1.15 -15.45
N ARG A 214 7.78 -0.07 -15.45
CA ARG A 214 7.98 1.10 -16.30
C ARG A 214 8.88 2.16 -15.69
N LYS A 215 9.49 1.91 -14.53
CA LYS A 215 10.30 2.87 -13.76
C LYS A 215 9.57 4.19 -13.45
N LYS A 216 8.25 4.15 -13.25
CA LYS A 216 7.43 5.31 -12.88
C LYS A 216 7.28 5.41 -11.36
N PHE A 217 8.38 5.33 -10.64
CA PHE A 217 8.41 5.29 -9.17
C PHE A 217 7.74 6.50 -8.50
N ASN A 218 7.68 7.65 -9.19
CA ASN A 218 6.97 8.83 -8.72
C ASN A 218 5.44 8.65 -8.64
N GLN A 219 4.88 7.61 -9.26
CA GLN A 219 3.46 7.26 -9.19
C GLN A 219 3.16 6.32 -8.01
N VAL A 220 4.17 5.64 -7.45
CA VAL A 220 4.07 4.80 -6.26
C VAL A 220 4.19 5.70 -5.02
N SER A 221 3.12 6.49 -4.77
CA SER A 221 3.03 7.38 -3.61
C SER A 221 2.54 6.64 -2.38
N PHE A 222 2.68 7.26 -1.19
CA PHE A 222 2.07 6.71 0.04
C PHE A 222 0.57 6.52 -0.10
N LEU A 223 -0.14 7.52 -0.62
CA LEU A 223 -1.57 7.42 -0.89
C LEU A 223 -1.92 6.18 -1.73
N HIS A 224 -1.14 5.92 -2.79
CA HIS A 224 -1.35 4.77 -3.67
C HIS A 224 -1.18 3.44 -2.93
N VAL A 225 -0.06 3.26 -2.22
CA VAL A 225 0.23 2.03 -1.47
C VAL A 225 -0.75 1.81 -0.32
N TYR A 226 -1.02 2.87 0.45
CA TYR A 226 -2.00 2.85 1.55
C TYR A 226 -3.38 2.44 1.05
N HIS A 227 -3.86 3.08 -0.03
CA HIS A 227 -5.14 2.76 -0.63
C HIS A 227 -5.22 1.28 -1.04
N HIS A 228 -4.31 0.83 -1.89
CA HIS A 228 -4.40 -0.53 -2.45
C HIS A 228 -4.32 -1.60 -1.36
N CYS A 229 -3.31 -1.53 -0.47
CA CYS A 229 -3.10 -2.53 0.55
C CYS A 229 -4.27 -2.59 1.56
N THR A 230 -4.70 -1.44 2.06
CA THR A 230 -5.75 -1.41 3.10
C THR A 230 -7.13 -1.71 2.52
N MET A 231 -7.46 -1.27 1.30
CA MET A 231 -8.73 -1.59 0.64
C MET A 231 -8.91 -3.09 0.46
N PHE A 232 -7.88 -3.80 0.02
CA PHE A 232 -7.98 -5.24 -0.20
C PHE A 232 -8.22 -6.00 1.11
N ILE A 233 -7.51 -5.65 2.19
CA ILE A 233 -7.68 -6.29 3.51
C ILE A 233 -9.04 -5.94 4.14
N LEU A 234 -9.41 -4.65 4.14
CA LEU A 234 -10.66 -4.20 4.79
C LEU A 234 -11.90 -4.71 4.06
N TRP A 235 -11.86 -4.84 2.73
CA TRP A 235 -12.98 -5.41 1.99
C TRP A 235 -13.13 -6.91 2.18
N TRP A 236 -12.05 -7.65 2.47
CA TRP A 236 -12.18 -9.03 2.93
C TRP A 236 -13.01 -9.10 4.21
N ILE A 237 -12.71 -8.22 5.18
CA ILE A 237 -13.50 -8.12 6.43
C ILE A 237 -14.95 -7.74 6.10
N GLY A 238 -15.16 -6.73 5.25
CA GLY A 238 -16.51 -6.32 4.83
C GLY A 238 -17.33 -7.48 4.25
N ILE A 239 -16.78 -8.22 3.31
CA ILE A 239 -17.48 -9.36 2.67
C ILE A 239 -17.71 -10.50 3.65
N LYS A 240 -16.77 -10.77 4.56
CA LYS A 240 -16.91 -11.89 5.50
C LYS A 240 -18.10 -11.73 6.45
N TRP A 241 -18.39 -10.51 6.90
CA TRP A 241 -19.43 -10.27 7.91
C TRP A 241 -20.64 -9.47 7.40
N VAL A 242 -20.46 -8.63 6.39
CA VAL A 242 -21.49 -7.65 5.96
C VAL A 242 -21.57 -7.53 4.44
N PRO A 243 -21.79 -8.62 3.70
CA PRO A 243 -21.84 -8.58 2.23
C PRO A 243 -23.20 -8.07 1.72
N GLY A 244 -23.59 -6.86 2.08
CA GLY A 244 -24.88 -6.27 1.71
C GLY A 244 -25.20 -5.03 2.52
N GLY A 245 -26.49 -4.69 2.63
CA GLY A 245 -26.93 -3.54 3.40
C GLY A 245 -26.28 -2.24 2.91
N GLN A 246 -25.98 -1.33 3.83
CA GLN A 246 -25.35 -0.02 3.53
C GLN A 246 -24.06 -0.09 2.70
N ALA A 247 -23.34 -1.23 2.73
CA ALA A 247 -22.08 -1.39 2.01
C ALA A 247 -22.23 -1.26 0.47
N PHE A 248 -23.43 -1.57 -0.08
CA PHE A 248 -23.69 -1.47 -1.50
C PHE A 248 -23.51 -0.05 -2.06
N PHE A 249 -23.90 0.97 -1.28
CA PHE A 249 -23.92 2.35 -1.72
C PHE A 249 -22.50 2.87 -2.02
N GLY A 250 -21.60 2.73 -1.05
CA GLY A 250 -20.20 3.13 -1.22
C GLY A 250 -19.50 2.39 -2.35
N ALA A 251 -19.72 1.07 -2.44
CA ALA A 251 -19.15 0.25 -3.51
C ALA A 251 -19.68 0.65 -4.91
N THR A 252 -20.97 0.96 -5.03
CA THR A 252 -21.57 1.41 -6.30
C THR A 252 -20.96 2.71 -6.79
N ILE A 253 -20.85 3.72 -5.91
CA ILE A 253 -20.25 5.02 -6.27
C ILE A 253 -18.77 4.84 -6.63
N ASN A 254 -18.02 4.09 -5.82
CA ASN A 254 -16.60 3.88 -6.06
C ASN A 254 -16.35 3.15 -7.38
N SER A 255 -17.10 2.09 -7.67
CA SER A 255 -16.98 1.37 -8.94
C SER A 255 -17.33 2.26 -10.13
N SER A 256 -18.37 3.10 -10.02
CA SER A 256 -18.74 4.06 -11.08
C SER A 256 -17.61 5.06 -11.36
N ILE A 257 -16.96 5.56 -10.32
CA ILE A 257 -15.81 6.47 -10.46
C ILE A 257 -14.58 5.72 -11.02
N HIS A 258 -14.40 4.46 -10.66
CA HIS A 258 -13.31 3.62 -11.21
C HIS A 258 -13.51 3.33 -12.70
N VAL A 259 -14.74 3.21 -13.20
CA VAL A 259 -15.02 3.17 -14.64
C VAL A 259 -14.44 4.40 -15.35
N LEU A 260 -14.70 5.60 -14.79
CA LEU A 260 -14.17 6.85 -15.35
C LEU A 260 -12.64 6.90 -15.24
N MET A 261 -12.08 6.50 -14.10
CA MET A 261 -10.65 6.55 -13.83
C MET A 261 -9.85 5.60 -14.73
N TYR A 262 -10.27 4.34 -14.83
CA TYR A 262 -9.63 3.38 -15.72
C TYR A 262 -9.90 3.69 -17.19
N GLY A 263 -11.04 4.26 -17.53
CA GLY A 263 -11.31 4.83 -18.84
C GLY A 263 -10.30 5.92 -19.20
N TYR A 264 -10.04 6.85 -18.28
CA TYR A 264 -9.00 7.87 -18.44
C TYR A 264 -7.62 7.24 -18.70
N TYR A 265 -7.23 6.25 -17.90
CA TYR A 265 -5.93 5.59 -18.05
C TYR A 265 -5.84 4.75 -19.34
N GLY A 266 -6.91 4.09 -19.74
CA GLY A 266 -6.99 3.37 -21.00
C GLY A 266 -6.81 4.29 -22.20
N LEU A 267 -7.54 5.42 -22.24
CA LEU A 267 -7.39 6.45 -23.27
C LEU A 267 -5.98 7.05 -23.28
N ALA A 268 -5.41 7.31 -22.10
CA ALA A 268 -4.04 7.81 -22.00
C ALA A 268 -3.00 6.81 -22.55
N ALA A 269 -3.25 5.50 -22.39
CA ALA A 269 -2.38 4.45 -22.91
C ALA A 269 -2.46 4.32 -24.44
N LEU A 270 -3.53 4.81 -25.08
CA LEU A 270 -3.66 4.81 -26.55
C LEU A 270 -2.66 5.77 -27.24
N GLY A 271 -2.07 6.72 -26.49
CA GLY A 271 -0.95 7.51 -26.98
C GLY A 271 -1.21 9.01 -27.05
N PRO A 272 -0.23 9.79 -27.63
CA PRO A 272 -0.24 11.24 -27.59
C PRO A 272 -1.46 11.89 -28.25
N HIS A 273 -2.01 11.27 -29.29
CA HIS A 273 -3.18 11.78 -30.01
C HIS A 273 -4.43 11.90 -29.12
N MET A 274 -4.51 11.10 -28.03
CA MET A 274 -5.62 11.16 -27.08
C MET A 274 -5.45 12.29 -26.03
N GLN A 275 -4.28 12.90 -25.90
CA GLN A 275 -4.02 13.92 -24.88
C GLN A 275 -4.98 15.11 -24.93
N LYS A 276 -5.39 15.53 -26.11
CA LYS A 276 -6.35 16.62 -26.29
C LYS A 276 -7.72 16.35 -25.66
N TYR A 277 -8.07 15.07 -25.45
CA TYR A 277 -9.32 14.65 -24.85
C TYR A 277 -9.21 14.42 -23.33
N LEU A 278 -8.01 14.49 -22.75
CA LEU A 278 -7.73 14.15 -21.36
C LEU A 278 -7.59 15.37 -20.44
N TRP A 279 -8.19 16.50 -20.80
CA TRP A 279 -8.15 17.76 -20.03
C TRP A 279 -8.83 17.65 -18.66
N TRP A 280 -9.74 16.69 -18.48
CA TRP A 280 -10.60 16.53 -17.31
C TRP A 280 -9.94 15.79 -16.12
N LYS A 281 -8.63 15.49 -16.15
CA LYS A 281 -7.90 14.82 -15.05
C LYS A 281 -8.11 15.48 -13.69
N LYS A 282 -8.10 16.81 -13.64
CA LYS A 282 -8.31 17.57 -12.40
C LYS A 282 -9.71 17.32 -11.82
N TYR A 283 -10.73 17.27 -12.67
CA TYR A 283 -12.09 17.03 -12.25
C TYR A 283 -12.31 15.60 -11.77
N LEU A 284 -11.59 14.63 -12.33
CA LEU A 284 -11.59 13.26 -11.83
C LEU A 284 -11.12 13.21 -10.37
N THR A 285 -10.05 13.90 -10.01
CA THR A 285 -9.59 13.99 -8.62
C THR A 285 -10.61 14.66 -7.71
N ILE A 286 -11.30 15.70 -8.20
CA ILE A 286 -12.37 16.38 -7.44
C ILE A 286 -13.55 15.44 -7.20
N ILE A 287 -13.99 14.68 -8.21
CA ILE A 287 -15.08 13.70 -8.07
C ILE A 287 -14.72 12.62 -7.04
N GLN A 288 -13.48 12.15 -7.03
CA GLN A 288 -12.99 11.20 -6.01
C GLN A 288 -13.04 11.81 -4.59
N MET A 289 -12.73 13.09 -4.42
CA MET A 289 -12.85 13.76 -3.13
C MET A 289 -14.33 13.92 -2.72
N ILE A 290 -15.23 14.29 -3.65
CA ILE A 290 -16.68 14.39 -3.41
C ILE A 290 -17.21 13.03 -2.96
N GLN A 291 -16.79 11.93 -3.58
CA GLN A 291 -17.17 10.58 -3.16
C GLN A 291 -16.97 10.35 -1.66
N PHE A 292 -15.81 10.72 -1.12
CA PHE A 292 -15.54 10.52 0.31
C PHE A 292 -16.47 11.33 1.21
N HIS A 293 -16.79 12.58 0.83
CA HIS A 293 -17.75 13.39 1.58
C HIS A 293 -19.16 12.80 1.52
N VAL A 294 -19.61 12.34 0.36
CA VAL A 294 -20.89 11.66 0.19
C VAL A 294 -20.95 10.38 1.02
N THR A 295 -19.86 9.59 1.05
CA THR A 295 -19.77 8.36 1.84
C THR A 295 -19.85 8.66 3.35
N ILE A 296 -19.17 9.70 3.83
CA ILE A 296 -19.24 10.14 5.24
C ILE A 296 -20.65 10.62 5.57
N GLY A 297 -21.26 11.44 4.71
CA GLY A 297 -22.62 11.94 4.91
C GLY A 297 -23.66 10.81 4.99
N HIS A 298 -23.54 9.82 4.11
CA HIS A 298 -24.40 8.63 4.09
C HIS A 298 -24.23 7.77 5.37
N ALA A 299 -23.00 7.48 5.78
CA ALA A 299 -22.74 6.72 7.00
C ALA A 299 -23.16 7.51 8.25
N GLY A 300 -22.90 8.83 8.29
CA GLY A 300 -23.33 9.71 9.38
C GLY A 300 -24.85 9.80 9.50
N HIS A 301 -25.57 9.92 8.38
CA HIS A 301 -27.04 9.87 8.37
C HIS A 301 -27.56 8.54 8.91
N SER A 302 -26.96 7.43 8.51
CA SER A 302 -27.32 6.09 8.97
C SER A 302 -27.11 5.92 10.49
N LEU A 303 -26.03 6.45 11.04
CA LEU A 303 -25.79 6.48 12.49
C LEU A 303 -26.79 7.37 13.22
N TYR A 304 -27.08 8.57 12.68
CA TYR A 304 -28.01 9.53 13.28
C TYR A 304 -29.44 8.98 13.34
N THR A 305 -29.88 8.28 12.30
CA THR A 305 -31.24 7.70 12.22
C THR A 305 -31.36 6.35 12.92
N GLY A 306 -30.28 5.84 13.54
CA GLY A 306 -30.32 4.52 14.20
C GLY A 306 -30.55 3.35 13.23
N CYS A 307 -30.04 3.44 12.01
CA CYS A 307 -30.17 2.38 11.02
C CYS A 307 -29.61 1.06 11.54
N PRO A 308 -30.35 -0.07 11.44
CA PRO A 308 -29.89 -1.37 11.96
C PRO A 308 -28.84 -2.00 11.06
N PHE A 309 -27.71 -1.32 10.92
CA PHE A 309 -26.49 -1.75 10.26
C PHE A 309 -25.35 -1.69 11.28
N PRO A 310 -24.34 -2.57 11.25
CA PRO A 310 -23.30 -2.62 12.26
C PRO A 310 -22.58 -1.28 12.47
N ASN A 311 -22.76 -0.66 13.63
CA ASN A 311 -22.24 0.68 13.95
C ASN A 311 -20.70 0.74 13.86
N TRP A 312 -19.99 -0.33 14.27
CA TRP A 312 -18.55 -0.40 14.18
C TRP A 312 -18.05 -0.23 12.75
N MET A 313 -18.77 -0.78 11.77
CA MET A 313 -18.42 -0.68 10.36
C MET A 313 -18.65 0.73 9.82
N GLN A 314 -19.71 1.40 10.25
CA GLN A 314 -20.00 2.79 9.86
C GLN A 314 -18.93 3.74 10.42
N TRP A 315 -18.56 3.59 11.69
CA TRP A 315 -17.47 4.36 12.29
C TRP A 315 -16.12 4.11 11.63
N ALA A 316 -15.82 2.84 11.33
CA ALA A 316 -14.61 2.46 10.59
C ALA A 316 -14.58 3.10 9.19
N LEU A 317 -15.71 3.09 8.48
CA LEU A 317 -15.86 3.69 7.16
C LEU A 317 -15.65 5.22 7.21
N ILE A 318 -16.24 5.92 8.19
CA ILE A 318 -16.07 7.36 8.39
C ILE A 318 -14.59 7.68 8.66
N GLY A 319 -13.98 7.01 9.64
CA GLY A 319 -12.57 7.23 9.97
C GLY A 319 -11.65 6.98 8.76
N TYR A 320 -11.92 5.92 8.02
CA TYR A 320 -11.16 5.57 6.83
C TYR A 320 -11.33 6.61 5.70
N ALA A 321 -12.55 7.06 5.45
CA ALA A 321 -12.83 8.11 4.45
C ALA A 321 -12.17 9.45 4.81
N VAL A 322 -12.10 9.81 6.11
CA VAL A 322 -11.38 11.00 6.59
C VAL A 322 -9.89 10.89 6.27
N THR A 323 -9.25 9.72 6.46
CA THR A 323 -7.84 9.55 6.08
C THR A 323 -7.62 9.80 4.59
N PHE A 324 -8.55 9.36 3.74
CA PHE A 324 -8.47 9.63 2.30
C PHE A 324 -8.66 11.10 1.97
N ILE A 325 -9.61 11.79 2.58
CA ILE A 325 -9.78 13.23 2.35
C ILE A 325 -8.46 13.97 2.64
N ILE A 326 -7.80 13.66 3.75
CA ILE A 326 -6.53 14.29 4.12
C ILE A 326 -5.45 13.98 3.07
N LEU A 327 -5.31 12.72 2.68
CA LEU A 327 -4.28 12.29 1.72
C LEU A 327 -4.55 12.83 0.32
N PHE A 328 -5.80 12.84 -0.15
CA PHE A 328 -6.18 13.39 -1.45
C PHE A 328 -6.09 14.92 -1.48
N ALA A 329 -6.44 15.62 -0.40
CA ALA A 329 -6.28 17.07 -0.29
C ALA A 329 -4.79 17.44 -0.39
N ASN A 330 -3.92 16.72 0.33
CA ASN A 330 -2.48 16.89 0.23
C ASN A 330 -1.98 16.63 -1.19
N PHE A 331 -2.40 15.53 -1.82
CA PHE A 331 -2.07 15.23 -3.22
C PHE A 331 -2.54 16.34 -4.17
N TYR A 332 -3.80 16.79 -4.03
CA TYR A 332 -4.37 17.84 -4.86
C TYR A 332 -3.60 19.15 -4.73
N TYR A 333 -3.27 19.55 -3.51
CA TYR A 333 -2.49 20.76 -3.26
C TYR A 333 -1.13 20.71 -3.98
N HIS A 334 -0.38 19.64 -3.80
CA HIS A 334 0.94 19.50 -4.45
C HIS A 334 0.86 19.31 -5.97
N ALA A 335 -0.16 18.63 -6.48
CA ALA A 335 -0.29 18.39 -7.91
C ALA A 335 -0.77 19.61 -8.70
N TYR A 336 -1.64 20.46 -8.11
CA TYR A 336 -2.34 21.50 -8.85
C TYR A 336 -2.13 22.93 -8.33
N ARG A 337 -1.74 23.13 -7.06
CA ARG A 337 -1.50 24.45 -6.45
C ARG A 337 -0.04 24.74 -6.09
N GLY A 338 0.81 23.75 -5.92
CA GLY A 338 2.16 23.85 -5.37
C GLY A 338 3.24 24.46 -6.28
N LYS A 339 2.90 25.27 -7.29
CA LYS A 339 3.88 26.05 -8.05
C LYS A 339 3.65 27.54 -7.83
N PRO A 340 4.53 28.25 -7.08
CA PRO A 340 4.60 29.71 -7.22
C PRO A 340 5.00 30.00 -8.67
N ALA A 341 4.21 30.85 -9.33
CA ALA A 341 4.59 31.39 -10.63
C ALA A 341 5.93 32.13 -10.46
N HIS A 342 7.01 31.62 -11.00
CA HIS A 342 8.23 32.38 -11.19
C HIS A 342 7.89 33.56 -12.13
N LYS A 343 7.64 34.74 -11.56
CA LYS A 343 7.57 35.98 -12.29
C LYS A 343 8.99 36.24 -12.86
N GLY A 344 9.20 35.98 -14.15
CA GLY A 344 10.43 36.37 -14.77
C GLY A 344 10.96 35.52 -15.92
N SER A 345 10.16 34.75 -16.64
CA SER A 345 10.56 34.27 -17.97
C SER A 345 9.37 34.34 -18.90
N LYS A 346 9.59 35.01 -20.05
CA LYS A 346 8.63 35.16 -21.14
C LYS A 346 8.05 33.76 -21.49
N PRO A 347 6.77 33.65 -21.85
CA PRO A 347 6.18 32.39 -22.19
C PRO A 347 6.81 31.85 -23.49
N VAL A 348 7.70 30.89 -23.36
CA VAL A 348 7.95 29.96 -24.47
C VAL A 348 6.69 29.14 -24.58
N ALA A 349 5.97 29.27 -25.66
CA ALA A 349 4.79 28.52 -26.01
C ALA A 349 5.16 27.05 -26.22
N ASN A 350 5.21 26.30 -25.15
CA ASN A 350 5.18 24.84 -25.17
C ASN A 350 4.33 24.37 -23.98
N GLY A 351 3.04 24.26 -24.25
CA GLY A 351 2.08 23.59 -23.38
C GLY A 351 2.40 22.10 -23.24
N THR A 352 3.25 21.80 -22.29
CA THR A 352 3.37 20.44 -21.76
C THR A 352 3.27 20.52 -20.26
N SER A 353 2.02 20.62 -19.78
CA SER A 353 1.68 20.11 -18.47
C SER A 353 2.16 18.67 -18.46
N ALA A 354 3.11 18.35 -17.58
CA ALA A 354 3.61 17.00 -17.41
C ALA A 354 2.49 16.12 -16.86
N VAL A 355 1.64 15.66 -17.75
CA VAL A 355 0.84 14.48 -17.55
C VAL A 355 1.85 13.37 -17.40
N ALA A 356 1.72 12.55 -16.36
CA ALA A 356 2.50 11.34 -16.15
C ALA A 356 2.17 10.30 -17.22
N ASN A 357 2.53 10.61 -18.45
CA ASN A 357 2.47 9.70 -19.57
C ASN A 357 3.89 9.25 -19.88
N GLY A 358 4.10 7.95 -19.74
CA GLY A 358 5.34 7.32 -20.11
C GLY A 358 5.60 7.39 -21.61
N HIS A 359 6.14 8.50 -22.04
CA HIS A 359 6.85 8.59 -23.29
C HIS A 359 8.27 9.00 -22.96
N SER A 360 9.17 8.03 -22.96
CA SER A 360 10.56 8.25 -23.20
C SER A 360 10.66 8.98 -24.55
N LYS A 361 11.06 10.27 -24.56
CA LYS A 361 11.72 10.83 -25.73
C LYS A 361 12.97 9.97 -25.92
N ALA A 362 13.02 9.23 -27.02
CA ALA A 362 14.28 8.86 -27.58
C ALA A 362 15.00 10.18 -27.88
N GLU A 363 16.10 10.46 -27.21
CA GLU A 363 17.07 11.44 -27.66
C GLU A 363 17.66 10.88 -28.95
N GLU A 364 17.21 11.39 -30.08
CA GLU A 364 17.99 11.33 -31.29
C GLU A 364 19.29 12.17 -31.01
N VAL A 365 20.38 11.45 -30.90
CA VAL A 365 21.73 12.04 -30.93
C VAL A 365 21.93 12.55 -32.32
N GLU A 366 21.69 13.84 -32.53
CA GLU A 366 22.05 14.55 -33.75
C GLU A 366 23.58 14.67 -33.80
N VAL A 367 24.17 13.78 -34.59
CA VAL A 367 25.60 13.85 -34.90
C VAL A 367 25.84 15.10 -35.73
N ASN A 368 26.39 16.13 -35.10
CA ASN A 368 26.79 17.40 -35.73
C ASN A 368 27.93 17.16 -36.73
N GLY A 369 27.56 16.87 -37.96
CA GLY A 369 28.49 16.83 -39.09
C GLY A 369 29.02 18.24 -39.41
N LYS A 370 30.25 18.51 -38.99
CA LYS A 370 31.00 19.70 -39.41
C LYS A 370 31.06 19.79 -40.92
N LYS A 371 30.33 20.73 -41.52
CA LYS A 371 30.56 21.16 -42.91
C LYS A 371 31.88 21.94 -42.98
N GLN A 372 32.93 21.31 -43.51
CA GLN A 372 34.13 22.00 -44.00
C GLN A 372 33.77 22.82 -45.25
N LYS A 373 33.82 24.14 -45.14
CA LYS A 373 33.86 25.05 -46.29
C LYS A 373 35.23 24.92 -46.97
N LYS A 374 35.27 24.29 -48.14
CA LYS A 374 36.42 24.42 -49.09
C LYS A 374 36.44 25.84 -49.64
N ALA A 375 37.46 26.61 -49.30
CA ALA A 375 37.81 27.84 -49.96
C ALA A 375 38.32 27.50 -51.37
N ARG A 376 37.69 28.11 -52.38
CA ARG A 376 38.10 28.01 -53.77
C ARG A 376 38.94 29.22 -54.05
N THR A 377 40.25 29.01 -54.11
CA THR A 377 41.22 30.02 -54.57
C THR A 377 41.11 30.18 -56.09
N LYS A 378 40.86 31.36 -56.59
CA LYS A 378 41.09 31.76 -58.02
C LYS A 378 42.57 31.93 -58.25
N ARG A 379 43.09 31.33 -59.28
CA ARG A 379 44.21 31.82 -60.09
C ARG A 379 43.95 31.47 -61.51
N GLU A 380 44.01 32.52 -62.26
CA GLU A 380 44.35 32.69 -63.68
C GLU A 380 44.02 31.61 -64.67
#